data_8fdb16309e37581acd7533428d63b8cf
#
_entry.id   8fdb16309e37581acd7533428d63b8cf
#
_cell.length_a   1.000
_cell.length_b   1.000
_cell.length_c   1.000
_cell.angle_alpha   90.00
_cell.angle_beta   90.00
_cell.angle_gamma   90.00
#
_symmetry.space_group_name_H-M   'P 1'
#
loop_
_entity.id
_entity.type
_entity.pdbx_description
1 polymer ?
#
loop_
_entity_poly.entity_id
_entity_poly.type
_entity_poly.pdbx_seq_one_letter_code
_entity_poly.pdbx_strand_id
1 'polypeptide(L)'
;MHIPSCETAELELIRFAPALEEANRPSPDYDTERWLYVPNVYSEYRYILGTRGKHPLICIGINPSTAAPDHLDNTLKSVERIALYNGFDSFLMFNVYAQRATNPDDMELTYNAQLHQENLQAFDYILSLDQNSAPAIWAAWGTIIEKRPYLPPCVQDLIQLGKARHAVWYSAGKRSKKGHPHHPLYLRKDSVLEPFDASSYIAQLIQK
;
A
#
# COMPACT_ATOMS: atom_id res chain seq x y z
N MET A 1 13.06 13.92 0.10
CA MET A 1 13.27 12.95 -1.01
C MET A 1 14.00 11.76 -0.42
N HIS A 2 13.57 10.53 -0.70
CA HIS A 2 14.25 9.28 -0.32
C HIS A 2 14.82 8.64 -1.59
N ILE A 3 16.12 8.39 -1.57
CA ILE A 3 16.84 7.62 -2.59
C ILE A 3 17.39 6.40 -1.85
N PRO A 4 17.10 5.15 -2.29
CA PRO A 4 17.63 3.96 -1.63
C PRO A 4 19.15 4.01 -1.52
N SER A 5 19.68 3.66 -0.34
CA SER A 5 21.11 3.66 -0.09
C SER A 5 21.79 2.34 -0.50
N CYS A 6 21.01 1.26 -0.62
CA CYS A 6 21.45 -0.07 -1.01
C CYS A 6 20.26 -0.89 -1.54
N GLU A 7 20.52 -2.05 -2.11
CA GLU A 7 19.47 -3.03 -2.39
C GLU A 7 18.96 -3.66 -1.08
N THR A 8 17.66 -3.95 -1.03
CA THR A 8 17.05 -4.50 0.20
C THR A 8 17.55 -5.89 0.55
N ALA A 9 18.15 -6.61 -0.41
CA ALA A 9 18.80 -7.88 -0.17
C ALA A 9 20.10 -7.77 0.68
N GLU A 10 20.68 -6.57 0.78
CA GLU A 10 21.86 -6.28 1.61
C GLU A 10 21.49 -5.94 3.06
N LEU A 11 20.18 -5.80 3.35
CA LEU A 11 19.69 -5.40 4.67
C LEU A 11 19.31 -6.61 5.51
N GLU A 12 19.52 -6.50 6.83
CA GLU A 12 18.83 -7.33 7.79
C GLU A 12 17.38 -6.84 7.92
N LEU A 13 16.46 -7.51 7.24
CA LEU A 13 15.06 -7.13 7.23
C LEU A 13 14.40 -7.43 8.60
N ILE A 14 13.74 -6.43 9.18
CA ILE A 14 12.86 -6.63 10.32
C ILE A 14 11.62 -7.37 9.79
N ARG A 15 11.38 -8.59 10.28
CA ARG A 15 10.21 -9.38 9.91
C ARG A 15 8.93 -8.66 10.32
N PHE A 16 7.86 -8.88 9.56
CA PHE A 16 6.59 -8.19 9.81
C PHE A 16 6.04 -8.42 11.21
N ALA A 17 6.01 -9.66 11.71
CA ALA A 17 5.42 -9.96 13.02
C ALA A 17 6.10 -9.22 14.18
N PRO A 18 7.43 -9.29 14.39
CA PRO A 18 8.09 -8.48 15.41
C PRO A 18 7.98 -6.97 15.15
N ALA A 19 8.01 -6.51 13.89
CA ALA A 19 7.80 -5.09 13.58
C ALA A 19 6.41 -4.60 13.99
N LEU A 20 5.38 -5.43 13.84
CA LEU A 20 4.03 -5.14 14.26
C LEU A 20 3.89 -5.09 15.80
N GLU A 21 4.54 -6.01 16.51
CA GLU A 21 4.57 -5.99 17.98
C GLU A 21 5.17 -4.67 18.50
N GLU A 22 6.28 -4.23 17.94
CA GLU A 22 6.90 -2.95 18.29
C GLU A 22 6.03 -1.75 17.91
N ALA A 23 5.34 -1.78 16.76
CA ALA A 23 4.45 -0.72 16.31
C ALA A 23 3.17 -0.57 17.16
N ASN A 24 2.84 -1.58 17.98
CA ASN A 24 1.73 -1.54 18.93
C ASN A 24 2.16 -1.08 20.34
N ARG A 25 3.44 -0.85 20.59
CA ARG A 25 3.93 -0.29 21.85
C ARG A 25 3.87 1.24 21.82
N PRO A 26 3.69 1.89 22.98
CA PRO A 26 3.75 3.35 23.05
C PRO A 26 5.07 3.89 22.46
N SER A 27 4.98 4.93 21.66
CA SER A 27 6.13 5.60 21.03
C SER A 27 6.24 7.04 21.56
N PRO A 28 7.45 7.56 21.80
CA PRO A 28 7.65 8.98 22.07
C PRO A 28 7.52 9.86 20.82
N ASP A 29 7.60 9.28 19.62
CA ASP A 29 7.71 10.02 18.35
C ASP A 29 6.37 10.31 17.70
N TYR A 30 5.33 9.51 18.01
CA TYR A 30 3.98 9.68 17.45
C TYR A 30 2.94 8.94 18.29
N ASP A 31 1.68 9.31 18.13
CA ASP A 31 0.52 8.69 18.80
C ASP A 31 0.22 7.31 18.19
N THR A 32 0.55 6.23 18.91
CA THR A 32 0.33 4.84 18.49
C THR A 32 -1.13 4.39 18.59
N GLU A 33 -1.99 5.12 19.33
CA GLU A 33 -3.43 4.88 19.30
C GLU A 33 -4.08 5.39 18.02
N ARG A 34 -3.48 6.43 17.41
CA ARG A 34 -3.92 6.99 16.15
C ARG A 34 -3.29 6.31 14.94
N TRP A 35 -1.98 6.02 14.99
CA TRP A 35 -1.22 5.57 13.84
C TRP A 35 -0.88 4.08 13.89
N LEU A 36 -1.00 3.42 12.76
CA LEU A 36 -0.38 2.12 12.48
C LEU A 36 0.79 2.36 11.51
N TYR A 37 2.02 2.24 12.01
CA TYR A 37 3.25 2.47 11.26
C TYR A 37 4.20 1.30 11.43
N VAL A 38 4.44 0.53 10.36
CA VAL A 38 5.22 -0.71 10.40
C VAL A 38 6.25 -0.73 9.28
N PRO A 39 7.55 -0.87 9.60
CA PRO A 39 8.13 -0.81 10.93
C PRO A 39 7.97 0.58 11.55
N ASN A 40 7.99 0.66 12.87
CA ASN A 40 7.78 1.89 13.64
C ASN A 40 8.97 2.86 13.62
N VAL A 41 9.93 2.62 12.74
CA VAL A 41 11.12 3.43 12.48
C VAL A 41 11.22 3.76 10.99
N TYR A 42 11.88 4.88 10.67
CA TYR A 42 12.17 5.21 9.28
C TYR A 42 13.31 4.32 8.77
N SER A 43 13.03 3.51 7.75
CA SER A 43 13.98 2.57 7.15
C SER A 43 13.89 2.57 5.63
N GLU A 44 14.72 1.78 4.94
CA GLU A 44 14.73 1.62 3.48
C GLU A 44 13.44 0.98 2.92
N TYR A 45 12.55 0.51 3.78
CA TYR A 45 11.27 -0.09 3.42
C TYR A 45 10.17 0.28 4.42
N ARG A 46 8.91 0.09 4.03
CA ARG A 46 7.74 0.29 4.87
C ARG A 46 6.63 -0.67 4.47
N TYR A 47 6.11 -1.43 5.41
CA TYR A 47 4.97 -2.32 5.18
C TYR A 47 3.65 -1.56 5.22
N ILE A 48 3.39 -0.81 6.29
CA ILE A 48 2.11 -0.14 6.52
C ILE A 48 2.34 1.29 7.02
N LEU A 49 1.47 2.21 6.59
CA LEU A 49 1.28 3.51 7.24
C LEU A 49 -0.18 3.94 7.08
N GLY A 50 -0.84 4.23 8.18
CA GLY A 50 -2.20 4.76 8.14
C GLY A 50 -2.76 5.06 9.52
N THR A 51 -4.01 5.45 9.56
CA THR A 51 -4.72 5.71 10.80
C THR A 51 -5.53 4.49 11.24
N ARG A 52 -5.62 4.27 12.54
CA ARG A 52 -6.44 3.21 13.13
C ARG A 52 -7.91 3.61 13.09
N GLY A 53 -8.78 2.69 12.78
CA GLY A 53 -10.22 2.88 12.75
C GLY A 53 -10.95 1.53 12.70
N LYS A 54 -12.27 1.59 12.69
CA LYS A 54 -13.14 0.40 12.64
C LYS A 54 -13.43 -0.04 11.21
N HIS A 55 -13.40 0.91 10.28
CA HIS A 55 -13.73 0.67 8.87
C HIS A 55 -12.70 1.37 7.96
N PRO A 56 -11.46 0.84 7.87
CA PRO A 56 -10.39 1.44 7.10
C PRO A 56 -10.53 1.18 5.59
N LEU A 57 -10.19 2.20 4.78
CA LEU A 57 -9.92 2.00 3.35
C LEU A 57 -8.45 1.61 3.16
N ILE A 58 -8.19 0.46 2.55
CA ILE A 58 -6.84 0.02 2.19
C ILE A 58 -6.49 0.57 0.80
N CYS A 59 -5.59 1.53 0.71
CA CYS A 59 -5.10 2.08 -0.56
C CYS A 59 -3.79 1.42 -0.95
N ILE A 60 -3.69 0.86 -2.16
CA ILE A 60 -2.48 0.18 -2.65
C ILE A 60 -1.79 1.03 -3.73
N GLY A 61 -0.64 1.63 -3.37
CA GLY A 61 0.28 2.28 -4.30
C GLY A 61 1.38 1.35 -4.80
N ILE A 62 2.38 1.87 -5.51
CA ILE A 62 3.50 1.05 -5.99
C ILE A 62 4.52 0.79 -4.89
N ASN A 63 5.11 1.84 -4.34
CA ASN A 63 6.17 1.79 -3.34
C ASN A 63 6.05 2.96 -2.37
N PRO A 64 6.52 2.84 -1.13
CA PRO A 64 6.53 3.95 -0.18
C PRO A 64 7.56 5.02 -0.57
N SER A 65 7.27 6.26 -0.17
CA SER A 65 8.18 7.40 -0.26
C SER A 65 8.59 7.87 1.15
N THR A 66 8.57 9.17 1.41
CA THR A 66 9.08 9.77 2.66
C THR A 66 8.05 9.85 3.79
N ALA A 67 6.78 9.60 3.53
CA ALA A 67 5.73 9.76 4.53
C ALA A 67 5.96 8.92 5.80
N ALA A 68 5.61 9.52 6.95
CA ALA A 68 5.65 8.95 8.29
C ALA A 68 4.44 9.47 9.10
N PRO A 69 4.15 8.96 10.30
CA PRO A 69 3.14 9.52 11.19
C PRO A 69 3.30 11.04 11.34
N ASP A 70 2.19 11.77 11.35
CA ASP A 70 2.12 13.24 11.44
C ASP A 70 2.85 14.04 10.33
N HIS A 71 3.57 13.35 9.42
CA HIS A 71 4.31 13.91 8.29
C HIS A 71 3.90 13.26 6.97
N LEU A 72 2.61 13.36 6.63
CA LEU A 72 2.06 12.81 5.39
C LEU A 72 2.53 13.64 4.19
N ASP A 73 2.94 12.94 3.13
CA ASP A 73 3.16 13.54 1.82
C ASP A 73 1.82 13.87 1.10
N ASN A 74 1.89 14.50 -0.06
CA ASN A 74 0.70 14.90 -0.81
C ASN A 74 -0.14 13.71 -1.27
N THR A 75 0.47 12.55 -1.51
CA THR A 75 -0.23 11.33 -1.89
C THR A 75 -1.08 10.83 -0.73
N LEU A 76 -0.49 10.67 0.47
CA LEU A 76 -1.22 10.17 1.63
C LEU A 76 -2.27 11.15 2.13
N LYS A 77 -2.02 12.48 2.06
CA LYS A 77 -3.06 13.51 2.31
C LYS A 77 -4.25 13.38 1.36
N SER A 78 -3.99 12.99 0.10
CA SER A 78 -5.04 12.73 -0.87
C SER A 78 -5.82 11.46 -0.55
N VAL A 79 -5.10 10.39 -0.15
CA VAL A 79 -5.72 9.12 0.27
C VAL A 79 -6.62 9.32 1.48
N GLU A 80 -6.15 9.98 2.54
CA GLU A 80 -6.94 10.29 3.73
C GLU A 80 -8.24 11.02 3.38
N ARG A 81 -8.15 12.11 2.60
CA ARG A 81 -9.33 12.90 2.22
C ARG A 81 -10.34 12.11 1.40
N ILE A 82 -9.88 11.31 0.46
CA ILE A 82 -10.75 10.49 -0.39
C ILE A 82 -11.39 9.35 0.42
N ALA A 83 -10.65 8.73 1.35
CA ALA A 83 -11.20 7.73 2.26
C ALA A 83 -12.36 8.31 3.08
N LEU A 84 -12.13 9.44 3.75
CA LEU A 84 -13.16 10.13 4.55
C LEU A 84 -14.36 10.58 3.70
N TYR A 85 -14.12 11.08 2.48
CA TYR A 85 -15.19 11.49 1.56
C TYR A 85 -16.09 10.31 1.14
N ASN A 86 -15.52 9.12 1.03
CA ASN A 86 -16.26 7.89 0.66
C ASN A 86 -16.83 7.12 1.88
N GLY A 87 -16.82 7.72 3.08
CA GLY A 87 -17.49 7.19 4.27
C GLY A 87 -16.65 6.20 5.09
N PHE A 88 -15.36 6.07 4.82
CA PHE A 88 -14.45 5.32 5.67
C PHE A 88 -14.02 6.18 6.87
N ASP A 89 -13.75 5.57 8.02
CA ASP A 89 -13.33 6.28 9.23
C ASP A 89 -11.81 6.44 9.35
N SER A 90 -11.06 5.72 8.52
CA SER A 90 -9.61 5.66 8.54
C SER A 90 -9.06 5.17 7.19
N PHE A 91 -7.74 5.24 7.03
CA PHE A 91 -7.08 4.73 5.84
C PHE A 91 -5.81 3.96 6.20
N LEU A 92 -5.46 3.00 5.35
CA LEU A 92 -4.19 2.29 5.40
C LEU A 92 -3.52 2.39 4.04
N MET A 93 -2.36 3.05 3.99
CA MET A 93 -1.51 3.04 2.80
C MET A 93 -0.65 1.79 2.80
N PHE A 94 -0.83 0.97 1.80
CA PHE A 94 -0.07 -0.22 1.49
C PHE A 94 0.58 -0.07 0.12
N ASN A 95 1.56 -0.90 -0.19
CA ASN A 95 2.26 -0.80 -1.47
C ASN A 95 2.49 -2.19 -2.09
N VAL A 96 2.52 -2.23 -3.42
CA VAL A 96 2.82 -3.44 -4.18
C VAL A 96 4.19 -3.99 -3.80
N TYR A 97 5.16 -3.10 -3.61
CA TYR A 97 6.50 -3.45 -3.17
C TYR A 97 6.93 -2.53 -2.02
N ALA A 98 7.54 -3.09 -0.98
CA ALA A 98 7.75 -2.37 0.26
C ALA A 98 8.98 -1.45 0.28
N GLN A 99 9.92 -1.55 -0.68
CA GLN A 99 11.11 -0.68 -0.75
C GLN A 99 10.71 0.78 -0.91
N ARG A 100 11.32 1.68 -0.13
CA ARG A 100 11.14 3.13 -0.28
C ARG A 100 11.92 3.66 -1.48
N ALA A 101 11.26 4.48 -2.28
CA ALA A 101 11.88 5.34 -3.28
C ALA A 101 10.95 6.51 -3.58
N THR A 102 11.46 7.75 -3.60
CA THR A 102 10.63 8.91 -3.99
C THR A 102 10.41 8.93 -5.49
N ASN A 103 11.45 8.65 -6.27
CA ASN A 103 11.32 8.42 -7.70
C ASN A 103 11.24 6.91 -7.96
N PRO A 104 10.19 6.42 -8.62
CA PRO A 104 10.07 4.99 -8.95
C PRO A 104 11.20 4.44 -9.83
N ASP A 105 11.99 5.31 -10.48
CA ASP A 105 13.19 4.90 -11.21
C ASP A 105 14.30 4.40 -10.30
N ASP A 106 14.31 4.86 -9.05
CA ASP A 106 15.31 4.48 -8.04
C ASP A 106 14.96 3.16 -7.34
N MET A 107 13.81 2.55 -7.63
CA MET A 107 13.48 1.22 -7.10
C MET A 107 14.50 0.19 -7.60
N GLU A 108 14.88 -0.74 -6.72
CA GLU A 108 15.83 -1.81 -7.04
C GLU A 108 15.43 -2.59 -8.31
N LEU A 109 16.45 -3.06 -9.02
CA LEU A 109 16.25 -3.84 -10.25
C LEU A 109 16.01 -5.31 -9.93
N THR A 110 16.56 -5.79 -8.83
CA THR A 110 16.50 -7.18 -8.39
C THR A 110 15.33 -7.36 -7.42
N TYR A 111 14.49 -8.34 -7.68
CA TYR A 111 13.39 -8.69 -6.80
C TYR A 111 13.89 -9.34 -5.50
N ASN A 112 13.50 -8.79 -4.36
CA ASN A 112 13.76 -9.39 -3.06
C ASN A 112 12.54 -10.21 -2.59
N ALA A 113 12.64 -11.53 -2.69
CA ALA A 113 11.56 -12.45 -2.33
C ALA A 113 11.23 -12.41 -0.83
N GLN A 114 12.23 -12.21 0.04
CA GLN A 114 12.00 -12.12 1.49
C GLN A 114 11.21 -10.86 1.84
N LEU A 115 11.59 -9.70 1.28
CA LEU A 115 10.85 -8.45 1.49
C LEU A 115 9.41 -8.57 1.03
N HIS A 116 9.18 -9.20 -0.14
CA HIS A 116 7.84 -9.43 -0.65
C HIS A 116 7.02 -10.37 0.24
N GLN A 117 7.64 -11.45 0.75
CA GLN A 117 6.97 -12.36 1.67
C GLN A 117 6.52 -11.67 2.96
N GLU A 118 7.36 -10.83 3.55
CA GLU A 118 6.99 -10.03 4.73
C GLU A 118 5.90 -8.99 4.40
N ASN A 119 5.94 -8.42 3.19
CA ASN A 119 4.90 -7.53 2.70
C ASN A 119 3.55 -8.25 2.54
N LEU A 120 3.54 -9.51 2.07
CA LEU A 120 2.32 -10.32 1.98
C LEU A 120 1.73 -10.64 3.37
N GLN A 121 2.57 -10.92 4.38
CA GLN A 121 2.11 -11.09 5.76
C GLN A 121 1.46 -9.79 6.29
N ALA A 122 2.06 -8.65 6.00
CA ALA A 122 1.49 -7.34 6.34
C ALA A 122 0.14 -7.11 5.65
N PHE A 123 0.00 -7.52 4.39
CA PHE A 123 -1.25 -7.41 3.66
C PHE A 123 -2.34 -8.31 4.25
N ASP A 124 -2.03 -9.57 4.53
CA ASP A 124 -2.99 -10.49 5.16
C ASP A 124 -3.48 -9.97 6.53
N TYR A 125 -2.56 -9.37 7.31
CA TYR A 125 -2.92 -8.72 8.57
C TYR A 125 -3.91 -7.58 8.38
N ILE A 126 -3.66 -6.63 7.46
CA ILE A 126 -4.57 -5.49 7.29
C ILE A 126 -5.92 -5.89 6.71
N LEU A 127 -5.99 -6.97 5.94
CA LEU A 127 -7.24 -7.55 5.46
C LEU A 127 -8.10 -8.15 6.59
N SER A 128 -7.50 -8.44 7.76
CA SER A 128 -8.20 -8.99 8.92
C SER A 128 -8.69 -7.94 9.93
N LEU A 129 -8.39 -6.66 9.73
CA LEU A 129 -8.66 -5.61 10.72
C LEU A 129 -10.15 -5.27 10.85
N ASP A 130 -10.88 -5.21 9.73
CA ASP A 130 -12.33 -5.03 9.77
C ASP A 130 -13.00 -6.40 9.91
N GLN A 131 -13.51 -6.69 11.11
CA GLN A 131 -14.18 -7.96 11.41
C GLN A 131 -15.69 -7.93 11.08
N ASN A 132 -16.23 -6.77 10.74
CA ASN A 132 -17.66 -6.57 10.54
C ASN A 132 -18.07 -6.47 9.08
N SER A 133 -17.12 -6.20 8.19
CA SER A 133 -17.35 -6.06 6.76
C SER A 133 -16.21 -6.65 5.92
N ALA A 134 -16.49 -6.86 4.64
CA ALA A 134 -15.46 -7.25 3.69
C ALA A 134 -14.41 -6.15 3.56
N PRO A 135 -13.10 -6.47 3.54
CA PRO A 135 -12.04 -5.48 3.38
C PRO A 135 -12.24 -4.66 2.10
N ALA A 136 -12.19 -3.33 2.23
CA ALA A 136 -12.31 -2.41 1.10
C ALA A 136 -10.92 -2.02 0.60
N ILE A 137 -10.61 -2.33 -0.65
CA ILE A 137 -9.31 -2.09 -1.27
C ILE A 137 -9.44 -1.10 -2.42
N TRP A 138 -8.68 -0.03 -2.37
CA TRP A 138 -8.52 0.92 -3.45
C TRP A 138 -7.23 0.65 -4.22
N ALA A 139 -7.36 0.15 -5.46
CA ALA A 139 -6.26 0.00 -6.41
C ALA A 139 -5.79 1.38 -6.90
N ALA A 140 -4.52 1.73 -6.64
CA ALA A 140 -3.99 3.07 -6.85
C ALA A 140 -2.54 3.10 -7.36
N TRP A 141 -2.06 2.02 -7.95
CA TRP A 141 -0.65 1.86 -8.39
C TRP A 141 -0.29 2.56 -9.71
N GLY A 142 -1.26 3.02 -10.47
CA GLY A 142 -1.01 3.75 -11.72
C GLY A 142 -0.27 2.94 -12.80
N THR A 143 0.30 3.67 -13.76
CA THR A 143 1.07 3.08 -14.87
C THR A 143 2.46 2.58 -14.45
N ILE A 144 2.92 2.95 -13.25
CA ILE A 144 4.22 2.55 -12.70
C ILE A 144 4.29 1.04 -12.47
N ILE A 145 3.16 0.34 -12.44
CA ILE A 145 3.10 -1.12 -12.36
C ILE A 145 3.93 -1.83 -13.46
N GLU A 146 4.16 -1.18 -14.59
CA GLU A 146 4.96 -1.72 -15.69
C GLU A 146 6.47 -1.38 -15.57
N LYS A 147 6.89 -0.66 -14.50
CA LYS A 147 8.26 -0.14 -14.36
C LYS A 147 9.29 -1.22 -14.07
N ARG A 148 8.90 -2.26 -13.33
CA ARG A 148 9.75 -3.41 -12.98
C ARG A 148 9.02 -4.72 -13.30
N PRO A 149 9.71 -5.73 -13.83
CA PRO A 149 9.08 -6.99 -14.23
C PRO A 149 8.48 -7.76 -13.06
N TYR A 150 8.91 -7.50 -11.83
CA TYR A 150 8.40 -8.16 -10.63
C TYR A 150 7.11 -7.52 -10.07
N LEU A 151 6.76 -6.30 -10.45
CA LEU A 151 5.57 -5.62 -9.90
C LEU A 151 4.24 -6.29 -10.30
N PRO A 152 4.02 -6.70 -11.58
CA PRO A 152 2.81 -7.43 -11.93
C PRO A 152 2.61 -8.75 -11.15
N PRO A 153 3.61 -9.64 -11.01
CA PRO A 153 3.52 -10.78 -10.10
C PRO A 153 3.18 -10.41 -8.65
N CYS A 154 3.81 -9.36 -8.09
CA CYS A 154 3.49 -8.90 -6.73
C CYS A 154 2.01 -8.47 -6.60
N VAL A 155 1.46 -7.73 -7.58
CA VAL A 155 0.02 -7.38 -7.58
C VAL A 155 -0.85 -8.61 -7.69
N GLN A 156 -0.43 -9.61 -8.46
CA GLN A 156 -1.18 -10.87 -8.58
C GLN A 156 -1.33 -11.55 -7.21
N ASP A 157 -0.25 -11.65 -6.44
CA ASP A 157 -0.28 -12.24 -5.11
C ASP A 157 -1.21 -11.46 -4.17
N LEU A 158 -1.18 -10.13 -4.20
CA LEU A 158 -2.10 -9.28 -3.42
C LEU A 158 -3.57 -9.53 -3.83
N ILE A 159 -3.86 -9.64 -5.13
CA ILE A 159 -5.22 -9.91 -5.61
C ILE A 159 -5.69 -11.30 -5.16
N GLN A 160 -4.82 -12.31 -5.16
CA GLN A 160 -5.16 -13.64 -4.68
C GLN A 160 -5.48 -13.66 -3.18
N LEU A 161 -4.67 -12.97 -2.36
CA LEU A 161 -4.96 -12.81 -0.93
C LEU A 161 -6.26 -12.04 -0.69
N GLY A 162 -6.47 -10.92 -1.38
CA GLY A 162 -7.72 -10.16 -1.30
C GLY A 162 -8.94 -11.00 -1.67
N LYS A 163 -8.83 -11.84 -2.70
CA LYS A 163 -9.90 -12.79 -3.08
C LYS A 163 -10.17 -13.83 -1.99
N ALA A 164 -9.13 -14.38 -1.38
CA ALA A 164 -9.26 -15.35 -0.27
C ALA A 164 -9.95 -14.73 0.96
N ARG A 165 -9.82 -13.41 1.14
CA ARG A 165 -10.46 -12.62 2.22
C ARG A 165 -11.78 -11.96 1.78
N HIS A 166 -12.30 -12.29 0.61
CA HIS A 166 -13.53 -11.70 0.04
C HIS A 166 -13.49 -10.17 -0.07
N ALA A 167 -12.32 -9.59 -0.27
CA ALA A 167 -12.15 -8.14 -0.36
C ALA A 167 -12.89 -7.54 -1.56
N VAL A 168 -13.44 -6.34 -1.36
CA VAL A 168 -14.08 -5.56 -2.42
C VAL A 168 -13.07 -4.56 -2.98
N TRP A 169 -12.90 -4.58 -4.30
CA TRP A 169 -11.92 -3.74 -4.99
C TRP A 169 -12.57 -2.52 -5.63
N TYR A 170 -11.89 -1.40 -5.50
CA TYR A 170 -12.27 -0.11 -6.05
C TYR A 170 -11.12 0.51 -6.83
N SER A 171 -11.44 1.46 -7.71
CA SER A 171 -10.52 2.45 -8.28
C SER A 171 -11.18 3.83 -8.22
N ALA A 172 -10.40 4.90 -8.33
CA ALA A 172 -10.93 6.25 -8.40
C ALA A 172 -10.37 6.97 -9.63
N GLY A 173 -11.21 7.79 -10.26
CA GLY A 173 -10.84 8.54 -11.45
C GLY A 173 -10.66 7.70 -12.72
N LYS A 174 -10.29 8.38 -13.80
CA LYS A 174 -10.17 7.75 -15.11
C LYS A 174 -8.96 6.82 -15.18
N ARG A 175 -9.19 5.55 -15.54
CA ARG A 175 -8.11 4.60 -15.79
C ARG A 175 -7.28 5.01 -17.02
N SER A 176 -6.01 4.57 -17.07
CA SER A 176 -5.16 4.76 -18.24
C SER A 176 -5.72 4.02 -19.47
N LYS A 177 -5.17 4.30 -20.67
CA LYS A 177 -5.55 3.58 -21.88
C LYS A 177 -5.32 2.06 -21.80
N LYS A 178 -4.37 1.63 -20.95
CA LYS A 178 -4.08 0.21 -20.66
C LYS A 178 -4.89 -0.37 -19.51
N GLY A 179 -5.83 0.40 -18.94
CA GLY A 179 -6.69 -0.03 -17.84
C GLY A 179 -6.12 0.14 -16.44
N HIS A 180 -4.89 0.70 -16.28
CA HIS A 180 -4.29 0.89 -14.96
C HIS A 180 -5.09 1.89 -14.12
N PRO A 181 -5.31 1.61 -12.82
CA PRO A 181 -6.00 2.49 -11.90
C PRO A 181 -5.21 3.79 -11.70
N HIS A 182 -5.92 4.89 -11.43
CA HIS A 182 -5.28 6.20 -11.30
C HIS A 182 -4.54 6.35 -9.96
N HIS A 183 -3.42 7.06 -9.96
CA HIS A 183 -2.65 7.36 -8.76
C HIS A 183 -3.32 8.47 -7.93
N PRO A 184 -3.35 8.42 -6.58
CA PRO A 184 -4.11 9.34 -5.74
C PRO A 184 -3.70 10.80 -5.84
N LEU A 185 -2.42 11.09 -6.10
CA LEU A 185 -1.84 12.44 -6.08
C LEU A 185 -2.60 13.44 -6.96
N TYR A 186 -3.13 12.99 -8.09
CA TYR A 186 -3.77 13.86 -9.09
C TYR A 186 -5.30 13.79 -9.05
N LEU A 187 -5.86 13.16 -8.04
CA LEU A 187 -7.30 13.05 -7.88
C LEU A 187 -7.87 14.23 -7.10
N ARG A 188 -9.09 14.61 -7.46
CA ARG A 188 -9.86 15.60 -6.70
C ARG A 188 -10.22 15.03 -5.33
N LYS A 189 -10.36 15.92 -4.34
CA LYS A 189 -10.73 15.53 -2.96
C LYS A 189 -12.10 14.84 -2.84
N ASP A 190 -12.97 15.09 -3.80
CA ASP A 190 -14.34 14.58 -3.92
C ASP A 190 -14.45 13.42 -4.93
N SER A 191 -13.33 12.74 -5.22
CA SER A 191 -13.33 11.56 -6.09
C SER A 191 -14.07 10.41 -5.44
N VAL A 192 -15.02 9.84 -6.18
CA VAL A 192 -15.80 8.67 -5.76
C VAL A 192 -15.04 7.40 -6.09
N LEU A 193 -15.11 6.42 -5.20
CA LEU A 193 -14.61 5.07 -5.43
C LEU A 193 -15.61 4.30 -6.29
N GLU A 194 -15.13 3.72 -7.39
CA GLU A 194 -15.91 2.92 -8.33
C GLU A 194 -15.46 1.45 -8.26
N PRO A 195 -16.36 0.47 -8.44
CA PRO A 195 -15.98 -0.94 -8.48
C PRO A 195 -14.87 -1.21 -9.49
N PHE A 196 -13.91 -2.03 -9.11
CA PHE A 196 -12.75 -2.41 -9.91
C PHE A 196 -12.62 -3.92 -10.01
N ASP A 197 -12.73 -4.46 -11.21
CA ASP A 197 -12.49 -5.89 -11.46
C ASP A 197 -10.98 -6.17 -11.49
N ALA A 198 -10.42 -6.39 -10.30
CA ALA A 198 -9.01 -6.67 -10.13
C ALA A 198 -8.59 -8.01 -10.77
N SER A 199 -9.49 -9.00 -10.82
CA SER A 199 -9.21 -10.31 -11.41
C SER A 199 -9.06 -10.23 -12.92
N SER A 200 -9.99 -9.57 -13.60
CA SER A 200 -9.88 -9.32 -15.06
C SER A 200 -8.70 -8.43 -15.40
N TYR A 201 -8.41 -7.43 -14.55
CA TYR A 201 -7.27 -6.54 -14.75
C TYR A 201 -5.93 -7.31 -14.74
N ILE A 202 -5.70 -8.14 -13.71
CA ILE A 202 -4.42 -8.86 -13.59
C ILE A 202 -4.25 -9.91 -14.69
N ALA A 203 -5.33 -10.58 -15.09
CA ALA A 203 -5.30 -11.53 -16.20
C ALA A 203 -4.82 -10.87 -17.51
N GLN A 204 -5.26 -9.64 -17.79
CA GLN A 204 -4.82 -8.87 -18.95
C GLN A 204 -3.39 -8.34 -18.82
N LEU A 205 -2.94 -8.04 -17.60
CA LEU A 205 -1.60 -7.50 -17.35
C LEU A 205 -0.51 -8.55 -17.57
N ILE A 206 -0.77 -9.82 -17.18
CA ILE A 206 0.22 -10.91 -17.22
C ILE A 206 0.27 -11.60 -18.59
N GLN A 207 -0.80 -11.50 -19.41
CA GLN A 207 -0.83 -12.10 -20.75
C GLN A 207 0.00 -11.34 -21.80
N LYS A 208 0.60 -10.22 -21.44
CA LYS A 208 1.49 -9.40 -22.30
C LYS A 208 2.96 -9.74 -22.07
#